data_e44b1cb9d4f24e2d6b7e6206162f3680
#
_entry.id   e44b1cb9d4f24e2d6b7e6206162f3680
#
_cell.length_a   1.000
_cell.length_b   1.000
_cell.length_c   1.000
_cell.angle_alpha   90.00
_cell.angle_beta   90.00
_cell.angle_gamma   90.00
#
_symmetry.space_group_name_H-M   'P 1'
#
loop_
_entity.id
_entity.type
_entity.pdbx_description
1 polymer ?
#
loop_
_entity_poly.entity_id
_entity_poly.type
_entity_poly.pdbx_seq_one_letter_code
_entity_poly.pdbx_strand_id
1 'polypeptide(L)' 'MAVKSVQMGQVWRRDENGQDYLVTKVYNEVFTQYALLRPAEVTAPDAPTVKVKVAKSAAGVALPGFTFTQEGSF' A
#
# COMPACT_ATOMS: atom_id res chain seq x y z
N MET A 1 6.15 5.26 -7.51
CA MET A 1 5.26 5.71 -8.60
C MET A 1 3.86 5.91 -8.06
N ALA A 2 3.22 7.00 -8.42
CA ALA A 2 1.87 7.29 -7.97
C ALA A 2 0.84 6.56 -8.81
N VAL A 3 -0.27 6.17 -8.20
CA VAL A 3 -1.40 5.53 -8.87
C VAL A 3 -2.64 6.36 -8.64
N LYS A 4 -3.73 6.04 -9.35
CA LYS A 4 -4.97 6.82 -9.21
C LYS A 4 -5.60 6.64 -7.84
N SER A 5 -5.52 5.45 -7.29
CA SER A 5 -6.04 5.16 -5.95
C SER A 5 -5.35 3.94 -5.38
N VAL A 6 -5.28 3.89 -4.05
CA VAL A 6 -4.82 2.71 -3.33
C VAL A 6 -6.03 1.82 -3.11
N GLN A 7 -5.94 0.56 -3.49
CA GLN A 7 -7.06 -0.38 -3.42
C GLN A 7 -6.62 -1.70 -2.81
N MET A 8 -7.57 -2.39 -2.19
CA MET A 8 -7.32 -3.72 -1.68
C MET A 8 -6.89 -4.66 -2.80
N GLY A 9 -5.94 -5.51 -2.51
CA GLY A 9 -5.39 -6.45 -3.49
C GLY A 9 -4.16 -5.94 -4.21
N GLN A 10 -3.82 -4.66 -4.08
CA GLN A 10 -2.59 -4.15 -4.66
C GLN A 10 -1.38 -4.65 -3.89
N VAL A 11 -0.25 -4.80 -4.60
CA VAL A 11 1.01 -5.17 -3.99
C VAL A 11 1.98 -4.00 -4.14
N TRP A 12 2.57 -3.61 -3.03
CA TRP A 12 3.56 -2.54 -2.96
C TRP A 12 4.84 -3.07 -2.37
N ARG A 13 5.98 -2.64 -2.90
CA ARG A 13 7.28 -3.02 -2.37
C ARG A 13 7.75 -1.98 -1.37
N ARG A 14 8.17 -2.43 -0.20
CA ARG A 14 8.73 -1.54 0.80
C ARG A 14 10.15 -1.18 0.42
N ASP A 15 10.43 0.12 0.29
CA ASP A 15 11.73 0.58 -0.18
C ASP A 15 12.86 0.22 0.79
N GLU A 16 12.55 0.22 2.07
CA GLU A 16 13.53 -0.03 3.13
C GLU A 16 14.15 -1.43 3.04
N ASN A 17 13.36 -2.44 2.71
CA ASN A 17 13.83 -3.82 2.75
C ASN A 17 13.56 -4.61 1.46
N GLY A 18 12.91 -3.98 0.47
CA GLY A 18 12.59 -4.67 -0.78
C GLY A 18 11.54 -5.76 -0.67
N GLN A 19 10.83 -5.82 0.45
CA GLN A 19 9.80 -6.83 0.67
C GLN A 19 8.45 -6.37 0.11
N ASP A 20 7.72 -7.29 -0.52
CA ASP A 20 6.40 -7.00 -1.07
C ASP A 20 5.35 -7.06 0.02
N TYR A 21 4.42 -6.12 -0.02
CA TYR A 21 3.30 -6.03 0.92
C TYR A 21 1.99 -5.98 0.16
N LEU A 22 0.99 -6.66 0.70
CA LEU A 22 -0.36 -6.72 0.13
C LEU A 22 -1.27 -5.76 0.87
N VAL A 23 -1.99 -4.92 0.13
CA VAL A 23 -3.00 -4.04 0.72
C VAL A 23 -4.22 -4.88 1.09
N THR A 24 -4.52 -4.95 2.38
CA THR A 24 -5.62 -5.75 2.90
C THR A 24 -6.85 -4.92 3.23
N LYS A 25 -6.67 -3.62 3.46
CA LYS A 25 -7.77 -2.73 3.78
C LYS A 25 -7.40 -1.30 3.46
N VAL A 26 -8.36 -0.54 2.99
CA VAL A 26 -8.21 0.91 2.78
C VAL A 26 -9.41 1.56 3.45
N TYR A 27 -9.16 2.60 4.24
CA TYR A 27 -10.23 3.30 4.94
C TYR A 27 -9.88 4.77 5.15
N ASN A 28 -10.90 5.56 5.40
CA ASN A 28 -10.74 6.97 5.72
C ASN A 28 -10.96 7.20 7.21
N GLU A 29 -10.14 8.06 7.78
CA GLU A 29 -10.24 8.45 9.17
C GLU A 29 -10.16 9.97 9.22
N VAL A 30 -11.27 10.62 9.55
CA VAL A 30 -11.44 12.06 9.47
C VAL A 30 -11.21 12.52 8.03
N PHE A 31 -10.12 13.22 7.74
CA PHE A 31 -9.79 13.68 6.41
C PHE A 31 -8.59 12.96 5.81
N THR A 32 -8.18 11.84 6.42
CA THR A 32 -6.99 11.13 6.03
C THR A 32 -7.33 9.71 5.60
N GLN A 33 -6.78 9.29 4.48
CA GLN A 33 -6.92 7.91 4.02
C GLN A 33 -5.73 7.09 4.49
N TYR A 34 -6.01 5.89 4.97
CA TYR A 34 -4.98 4.94 5.41
C TYR A 34 -5.12 3.63 4.67
N ALA A 35 -3.99 2.98 4.45
CA ALA A 35 -3.94 1.62 3.92
C ALA A 35 -3.32 0.70 4.97
N LEU A 36 -3.90 -0.47 5.13
CA LEU A 36 -3.32 -1.53 5.94
C LEU A 36 -2.69 -2.55 5.01
N LEU A 37 -1.43 -2.86 5.25
CA LEU A 37 -0.67 -3.77 4.43
C LEU A 37 -0.07 -4.88 5.29
N ARG A 38 0.06 -6.05 4.70
CA ARG A 38 0.74 -7.18 5.34
C ARG A 38 1.79 -7.73 4.38
N PRO A 39 2.85 -8.39 4.88
CA PRO A 39 3.82 -9.01 4.00
C PRO A 39 3.14 -10.02 3.06
N ALA A 40 3.36 -9.85 1.76
CA ALA A 40 2.67 -10.67 0.77
C ALA A 40 3.08 -12.14 0.83
N GLU A 41 4.31 -12.40 1.24
CA GLU A 41 4.84 -13.76 1.30
C GLU A 41 4.52 -14.47 2.61
N VAL A 42 4.02 -13.75 3.61
CA VAL A 42 3.73 -14.32 4.91
C VAL A 42 2.25 -14.70 4.95
N THR A 43 1.97 -15.97 5.18
CA THR A 43 0.60 -16.46 5.23
C THR A 43 0.10 -16.69 6.65
N ALA A 44 0.94 -16.45 7.66
CA ALA A 44 0.56 -16.62 9.05
C ALA A 44 -0.55 -15.62 9.42
N PRO A 45 -1.60 -16.06 10.12
CA PRO A 45 -2.72 -15.18 10.47
C PRO A 45 -2.31 -14.05 11.42
N ASP A 46 -1.20 -14.19 12.11
CA ASP A 46 -0.69 -13.18 13.03
C ASP A 46 0.42 -12.34 12.41
N ALA A 47 0.56 -12.35 11.09
CA ALA A 47 1.55 -11.53 10.41
C ALA A 47 1.35 -10.06 10.74
N PRO A 48 2.43 -9.30 10.94
CA PRO A 48 2.31 -7.89 11.29
C PRO A 48 1.63 -7.08 10.18
N THR A 49 0.73 -6.21 10.58
CA THR A 49 0.06 -5.30 9.66
C THR A 49 0.65 -3.91 9.81
N VAL A 50 0.97 -3.29 8.69
CA VAL A 50 1.54 -1.95 8.66
C VAL A 50 0.44 -0.97 8.25
N LYS A 51 0.24 0.08 9.04
CA LYS A 51 -0.68 1.16 8.73
C LYS A 51 0.10 2.29 8.07
N VAL A 52 -0.28 2.66 6.86
CA VAL A 52 0.40 3.68 6.09
C VAL A 52 -0.59 4.76 5.67
N LYS A 53 -0.22 6.01 5.91
CA LYS A 53 -1.02 7.15 5.45
C LYS A 53 -0.85 7.31 3.94
N VAL A 54 -1.97 7.38 3.23
CA VAL A 54 -1.94 7.56 1.78
C VAL A 54 -1.60 9.01 1.47
N ALA A 55 -0.56 9.22 0.67
CA ALA A 55 -0.15 10.54 0.24
C ALA A 55 -0.82 10.87 -1.10
N LYS A 56 -1.43 12.04 -1.19
CA LYS A 56 -2.11 12.50 -2.40
C LYS A 56 -1.35 13.64 -3.03
N SER A 57 -1.27 13.62 -4.36
CA SER A 57 -0.61 14.68 -5.11
C SER A 57 -1.33 14.87 -6.45
N ALA A 58 -0.90 15.85 -7.22
CA ALA A 58 -1.46 16.10 -8.55
C ALA A 58 -1.26 14.90 -9.48
N ALA A 59 -0.24 14.11 -9.26
CA ALA A 59 0.05 12.93 -10.08
C ALA A 59 -0.76 11.70 -9.67
N GLY A 60 -1.44 11.75 -8.53
CA GLY A 60 -2.21 10.61 -8.01
C GLY A 60 -1.93 10.38 -6.54
N VAL A 61 -2.00 9.13 -6.11
CA VAL A 61 -1.76 8.75 -4.73
C VAL A 61 -0.58 7.80 -4.62
N ALA A 62 0.05 7.78 -3.47
CA ALA A 62 1.20 6.92 -3.22
C ALA A 62 1.23 6.53 -1.75
N LEU A 63 1.99 5.48 -1.43
CA LEU A 63 2.26 5.06 -0.06
C LEU A 63 3.70 5.45 0.26
N PRO A 64 3.93 6.41 1.17
CA PRO A 64 5.29 6.82 1.52
C PRO A 64 6.12 5.63 2.01
N GLY A 65 7.32 5.48 1.47
CA GLY A 65 8.20 4.37 1.80
C GLY A 65 7.92 3.10 1.01
N PHE A 66 6.98 3.13 0.07
CA PHE A 66 6.62 1.98 -0.75
C PHE A 66 6.63 2.36 -2.24
N THR A 67 6.88 1.38 -3.07
CA THR A 67 6.86 1.53 -4.52
C THR A 67 5.81 0.57 -5.10
N PHE A 68 4.96 1.08 -5.97
CA PHE A 68 3.95 0.26 -6.62
C PHE A 68 4.62 -0.74 -7.56
N THR A 69 4.23 -2.01 -7.44
CA THR A 69 4.89 -3.09 -8.21
C THR A 69 4.08 -3.56 -9.40
N GLN A 70 2.79 -3.25 -9.44
CA GLN A 70 1.90 -3.74 -10.48
C GLN A 70 1.73 -2.66 -11.54
N GLU A 71 2.65 -2.62 -12.48
CA GLU A 71 2.60 -1.59 -13.48
C GLU A 71 1.45 -1.75 -14.46
N GLY A 72 0.79 -0.66 -14.68
CA GLY A 72 0.04 -0.14 -15.79
C GLY A 72 -0.76 -1.00 -16.70
N SER A 73 -0.81 -2.25 -16.53
CA SER A 73 -1.51 -3.12 -17.45
C SER A 73 -2.95 -3.40 -17.03
N PHE A 74 -3.48 -2.58 -16.23
CA PHE A 74 -4.86 -2.74 -15.77
C PHE A 74 -5.81 -2.00 -16.65
#